data_28ffa85ae2f705a73e68af4f68cc57a2
#
_entry.id   28ffa85ae2f705a73e68af4f68cc57a2
#
_cell.length_a   1.000
_cell.length_b   1.000
_cell.length_c   1.000
_cell.angle_alpha   90.00
_cell.angle_beta   90.00
_cell.angle_gamma   90.00
#
_symmetry.space_group_name_H-M   'P 1'
#
loop_
_entity.id
_entity.type
_entity.pdbx_description
1 polymer ?
#
loop_
_entity_poly.entity_id
_entity_poly.type
_entity_poly.pdbx_seq_one_letter_code
_entity_poly.pdbx_strand_id
1 'polypeptide(L)'
;TEKYESVKESMDSYLETWKRWNMEFIEAFHLIESSLYESSEERRISLLEKSLSVILDETYEKMLHYAQNLKSPITMLHMLGIIMPILGLVILPLVVSFMCQVKWFHLAALYNIALPIIVYYLGKNILSSRPTGYGDTDISEENPELKKYRNMIIPVGNFEIKINPMIISAMVMIVLLIIGFSPMLIHMMDTTGNWDIVVDKDDSKGIHISSVMDDPDAKYSLLGYRKSQGCPPGEDGAVGVGDIVGPFGLGAALLSLMIIAGIGVGLGIYFRLKSSNIIKIRDKAKELEKEFAASLFQLGNRLGDGLPAEIAFAKVAEVMENNVTGDFFRTVSNNITRMGMSVEQAIFDKKYGAMVYYPSTLIESSMKVLIESSKKGPLIAAKAVISVSRYIKEIHRVDERLKDLMSDTISSMKSQIKFLTPAIAGIVIGITSMITGILGQLGTQLRVLTEGQGQEGLGAAAPMISMFGEGIPTFYFQLIVGLYVVQLIYILTVITNGIENGSDSLGEKYSLGANLINSTVTYIIVSMIIMLIFNIISGSIMSQLKLGGV
;
A
#
# COMPACT_ATOMS: atom_id res chain seq x y z
N THR A 1 4.90 -42.80 5.66
CA THR A 1 4.83 -44.06 6.45
C THR A 1 4.70 -45.30 5.59
N GLU A 2 4.05 -45.26 4.43
CA GLU A 2 3.92 -46.45 3.53
C GLU A 2 5.26 -46.96 2.96
N LYS A 3 6.32 -46.13 2.93
CA LYS A 3 7.63 -46.46 2.37
C LYS A 3 8.68 -46.83 3.44
N TYR A 4 8.41 -46.53 4.72
CA TYR A 4 9.32 -46.70 5.83
C TYR A 4 8.65 -47.48 6.97
N GLU A 5 9.37 -48.36 7.62
CA GLU A 5 8.83 -49.21 8.71
C GLU A 5 8.55 -48.43 10.00
N SER A 6 9.18 -47.25 10.17
CA SER A 6 8.94 -46.41 11.34
C SER A 6 8.76 -44.95 10.98
N VAL A 7 8.05 -44.19 11.84
CA VAL A 7 7.91 -42.74 11.74
C VAL A 7 9.27 -42.06 11.79
N LYS A 8 10.20 -42.59 12.58
CA LYS A 8 11.57 -42.11 12.72
C LYS A 8 12.33 -42.12 11.39
N GLU A 9 12.42 -43.28 10.73
CA GLU A 9 13.12 -43.41 9.45
C GLU A 9 12.53 -42.51 8.35
N SER A 10 11.19 -42.40 8.34
CA SER A 10 10.50 -41.49 7.44
C SER A 10 10.92 -40.04 7.69
N MET A 11 10.99 -39.62 8.93
CA MET A 11 11.36 -38.24 9.32
C MET A 11 12.85 -37.98 9.06
N ASP A 12 13.74 -38.86 9.42
CA ASP A 12 15.19 -38.71 9.18
C ASP A 12 15.50 -38.49 7.70
N SER A 13 14.81 -39.19 6.81
CA SER A 13 14.93 -39.02 5.37
C SER A 13 14.51 -37.62 4.89
N TYR A 14 13.47 -37.02 5.50
CA TYR A 14 13.03 -35.65 5.18
C TYR A 14 13.90 -34.60 5.84
N LEU A 15 14.38 -34.82 7.06
CA LEU A 15 15.22 -33.87 7.80
C LEU A 15 16.52 -33.59 7.08
N GLU A 16 17.11 -34.60 6.37
CA GLU A 16 18.33 -34.39 5.60
C GLU A 16 18.14 -33.38 4.46
N THR A 17 16.96 -33.35 3.85
CA THR A 17 16.60 -32.34 2.84
C THR A 17 16.50 -30.94 3.42
N TRP A 18 16.05 -30.82 4.67
CA TRP A 18 15.87 -29.55 5.37
C TRP A 18 17.14 -29.00 6.02
N LYS A 19 18.17 -29.84 6.18
CA LYS A 19 19.46 -29.47 6.73
C LYS A 19 20.13 -28.30 6.02
N ARG A 20 19.86 -28.13 4.73
CA ARG A 20 20.36 -27.00 3.92
C ARG A 20 19.66 -25.68 4.22
N TRP A 21 18.47 -25.72 4.83
CA TRP A 21 17.62 -24.54 5.02
C TRP A 21 17.58 -24.08 6.47
N ASN A 22 17.59 -25.02 7.41
CA ASN A 22 17.48 -24.71 8.83
C ASN A 22 18.08 -25.84 9.68
N MET A 23 19.32 -25.67 10.09
CA MET A 23 20.04 -26.67 10.90
C MET A 23 19.50 -26.75 12.31
N GLU A 24 19.10 -25.63 12.88
CA GLU A 24 18.62 -25.48 14.24
C GLU A 24 17.24 -26.11 14.41
N PHE A 25 16.41 -26.06 13.36
CA PHE A 25 15.16 -26.81 13.34
C PHE A 25 15.40 -28.32 13.46
N ILE A 26 16.45 -28.82 12.82
CA ILE A 26 16.82 -30.23 12.88
C ILE A 26 17.33 -30.59 14.30
N GLU A 27 18.17 -29.73 14.89
CA GLU A 27 18.63 -29.91 16.26
C GLU A 27 17.46 -29.93 17.25
N ALA A 28 16.56 -28.99 17.13
CA ALA A 28 15.35 -28.94 17.94
C ALA A 28 14.48 -30.18 17.74
N PHE A 29 14.35 -30.66 16.50
CA PHE A 29 13.58 -31.86 16.19
C PHE A 29 14.22 -33.13 16.79
N HIS A 30 15.55 -33.27 16.72
CA HIS A 30 16.26 -34.37 17.38
C HIS A 30 16.09 -34.33 18.93
N LEU A 31 16.00 -33.14 19.52
CA LEU A 31 15.69 -33.02 20.95
C LEU A 31 14.27 -33.50 21.26
N ILE A 32 13.29 -33.19 20.38
CA ILE A 32 11.91 -33.71 20.51
C ILE A 32 11.91 -35.22 20.35
N GLU A 33 12.61 -35.76 19.35
CA GLU A 33 12.73 -37.21 19.14
C GLU A 33 13.35 -37.88 20.36
N SER A 34 14.47 -37.34 20.88
CA SER A 34 15.13 -37.87 22.06
C SER A 34 14.21 -37.88 23.28
N SER A 35 13.28 -36.90 23.37
CA SER A 35 12.28 -36.84 24.46
C SER A 35 11.29 -38.02 24.45
N LEU A 36 11.05 -38.64 23.28
CA LEU A 36 10.13 -39.78 23.17
C LEU A 36 10.72 -41.07 23.79
N TYR A 37 12.04 -41.16 23.85
CA TYR A 37 12.74 -42.33 24.41
C TYR A 37 13.17 -42.13 25.86
N GLU A 38 12.96 -40.94 26.41
CA GLU A 38 13.36 -40.64 27.80
C GLU A 38 12.32 -41.18 28.77
N SER A 39 12.79 -41.97 29.74
CA SER A 39 11.93 -42.60 30.74
C SER A 39 11.53 -41.65 31.87
N SER A 40 12.34 -40.62 32.18
CA SER A 40 12.07 -39.62 33.21
C SER A 40 11.19 -38.51 32.66
N GLU A 41 10.05 -38.28 33.30
CA GLU A 41 9.13 -37.20 32.91
C GLU A 41 9.79 -35.81 33.00
N GLU A 42 10.59 -35.57 34.02
CA GLU A 42 11.28 -34.29 34.20
C GLU A 42 12.30 -34.05 33.10
N ARG A 43 13.08 -35.05 32.72
CA ARG A 43 14.03 -34.97 31.62
C ARG A 43 13.35 -34.81 30.27
N ARG A 44 12.20 -35.46 30.06
CA ARG A 44 11.39 -35.32 28.85
C ARG A 44 10.93 -33.88 28.67
N ILE A 45 10.39 -33.26 29.73
CA ILE A 45 9.97 -31.87 29.71
C ILE A 45 11.17 -30.95 29.46
N SER A 46 12.29 -31.18 30.11
CA SER A 46 13.52 -30.39 29.92
C SER A 46 14.04 -30.45 28.46
N LEU A 47 13.99 -31.60 27.81
CA LEU A 47 14.36 -31.75 26.38
C LEU A 47 13.42 -30.98 25.46
N LEU A 48 12.11 -31.01 25.74
CA LEU A 48 11.13 -30.23 24.98
C LEU A 48 11.29 -28.71 25.17
N GLU A 49 11.55 -28.26 26.43
CA GLU A 49 11.85 -26.87 26.70
C GLU A 49 13.15 -26.42 26.02
N LYS A 50 14.19 -27.25 26.01
CA LYS A 50 15.44 -26.96 25.30
C LYS A 50 15.24 -26.90 23.79
N SER A 51 14.48 -27.83 23.20
CA SER A 51 14.12 -27.80 21.79
C SER A 51 13.45 -26.48 21.39
N LEU A 52 12.51 -26.04 22.23
CA LEU A 52 11.81 -24.79 22.02
C LEU A 52 12.75 -23.57 22.11
N SER A 53 13.62 -23.54 23.13
CA SER A 53 14.63 -22.47 23.28
C SER A 53 15.52 -22.36 22.04
N VAL A 54 16.03 -23.48 21.52
CA VAL A 54 16.88 -23.51 20.32
C VAL A 54 16.17 -22.87 19.14
N ILE A 55 14.91 -23.23 18.86
CA ILE A 55 14.15 -22.63 17.73
C ILE A 55 13.93 -21.13 17.95
N LEU A 56 13.59 -20.72 19.18
CA LEU A 56 13.28 -19.31 19.45
C LEU A 56 14.53 -18.42 19.39
N ASP A 57 15.64 -18.88 19.97
CA ASP A 57 16.91 -18.15 19.98
C ASP A 57 17.43 -17.97 18.56
N GLU A 58 17.40 -19.02 17.75
CA GLU A 58 17.82 -18.97 16.35
C GLU A 58 16.90 -18.08 15.50
N THR A 59 15.59 -18.20 15.68
CA THR A 59 14.64 -17.33 15.00
C THR A 59 14.93 -15.86 15.33
N TYR A 60 15.24 -15.56 16.58
CA TYR A 60 15.62 -14.23 17.02
C TYR A 60 16.93 -13.77 16.35
N GLU A 61 17.97 -14.59 16.32
CA GLU A 61 19.24 -14.22 15.69
C GLU A 61 19.10 -13.99 14.18
N LYS A 62 18.40 -14.87 13.47
CA LYS A 62 18.12 -14.69 12.03
C LYS A 62 17.36 -13.41 11.74
N MET A 63 16.37 -13.09 12.58
CA MET A 63 15.60 -11.84 12.43
C MET A 63 16.44 -10.62 12.79
N LEU A 64 17.32 -10.71 13.78
CA LEU A 64 18.25 -9.63 14.14
C LEU A 64 19.19 -9.32 12.97
N HIS A 65 19.78 -10.34 12.35
CA HIS A 65 20.62 -10.19 11.17
C HIS A 65 19.82 -9.62 9.98
N TYR A 66 18.60 -10.08 9.78
CA TYR A 66 17.72 -9.54 8.76
C TYR A 66 17.45 -8.05 8.99
N ALA A 67 17.06 -7.65 10.21
CA ALA A 67 16.78 -6.27 10.55
C ALA A 67 18.00 -5.35 10.36
N GLN A 68 19.20 -5.80 10.74
CA GLN A 68 20.44 -5.05 10.55
C GLN A 68 20.79 -4.88 9.05
N ASN A 69 20.62 -5.94 8.28
CA ASN A 69 20.92 -5.94 6.85
C ASN A 69 19.84 -5.27 5.99
N LEU A 70 18.68 -4.98 6.54
CA LEU A 70 17.53 -4.43 5.82
C LEU A 70 17.73 -2.96 5.42
N LYS A 71 18.50 -2.20 6.19
CA LYS A 71 18.66 -0.74 6.02
C LYS A 71 19.25 -0.38 4.65
N SER A 72 20.27 -1.09 4.19
CA SER A 72 20.92 -0.81 2.91
C SER A 72 20.03 -1.10 1.69
N PRO A 73 19.38 -2.27 1.56
CA PRO A 73 18.44 -2.56 0.47
C PRO A 73 17.24 -1.59 0.43
N ILE A 74 16.71 -1.19 1.58
CA ILE A 74 15.61 -0.20 1.63
C ILE A 74 16.09 1.16 1.15
N THR A 75 17.27 1.61 1.56
CA THR A 75 17.83 2.88 1.05
C THR A 75 18.01 2.82 -0.46
N MET A 76 18.49 1.70 -0.99
CA MET A 76 18.61 1.49 -2.44
C MET A 76 17.25 1.51 -3.15
N LEU A 77 16.24 0.88 -2.57
CA LEU A 77 14.87 0.91 -3.07
C LEU A 77 14.33 2.34 -3.15
N HIS A 78 14.60 3.17 -2.12
CA HIS A 78 14.17 4.56 -2.09
C HIS A 78 14.90 5.41 -3.13
N MET A 79 16.20 5.23 -3.27
CA MET A 79 16.99 5.97 -4.26
C MET A 79 16.53 5.65 -5.68
N LEU A 80 16.40 4.37 -6.03
CA LEU A 80 16.03 3.92 -7.37
C LEU A 80 14.53 4.05 -7.65
N GLY A 81 13.68 3.87 -6.64
CA GLY A 81 12.22 3.88 -6.82
C GLY A 81 11.56 5.24 -6.62
N ILE A 82 12.16 6.14 -5.84
CA ILE A 82 11.54 7.43 -5.52
C ILE A 82 12.40 8.58 -6.03
N ILE A 83 13.61 8.72 -5.50
CA ILE A 83 14.40 9.94 -5.67
C ILE A 83 14.88 10.11 -7.11
N MET A 84 15.55 9.12 -7.67
CA MET A 84 16.08 9.16 -9.04
C MET A 84 15.01 9.38 -10.11
N PRO A 85 13.90 8.61 -10.12
CA PRO A 85 12.85 8.81 -11.12
C PRO A 85 12.19 10.19 -11.00
N ILE A 86 11.94 10.67 -9.78
CA ILE A 86 11.29 11.96 -9.57
C ILE A 86 12.22 13.12 -9.95
N LEU A 87 13.52 13.04 -9.63
CA LEU A 87 14.51 14.04 -10.10
C LEU A 87 14.62 14.03 -11.63
N GLY A 88 14.59 12.86 -12.26
CA GLY A 88 14.56 12.75 -13.71
C GLY A 88 13.36 13.47 -14.34
N LEU A 89 12.20 13.40 -13.68
CA LEU A 89 10.98 14.09 -14.13
C LEU A 89 11.10 15.63 -14.10
N VAL A 90 11.95 16.23 -13.27
CA VAL A 90 12.16 17.70 -13.25
C VAL A 90 12.83 18.18 -14.54
N ILE A 91 13.82 17.42 -15.01
CA ILE A 91 14.62 17.80 -16.19
C ILE A 91 13.89 17.42 -17.49
N LEU A 92 13.05 16.44 -17.43
CA LEU A 92 12.45 15.78 -18.59
C LEU A 92 11.59 16.70 -19.47
N PRO A 93 10.75 17.64 -18.96
CA PRO A 93 10.01 18.58 -19.80
C PRO A 93 10.92 19.44 -20.67
N LEU A 94 12.07 19.84 -20.11
CA LEU A 94 13.07 20.61 -20.83
C LEU A 94 13.69 19.76 -21.96
N VAL A 95 14.12 18.53 -21.64
CA VAL A 95 14.71 17.62 -22.63
C VAL A 95 13.74 17.32 -23.77
N VAL A 96 12.48 17.02 -23.43
CA VAL A 96 11.45 16.69 -24.43
C VAL A 96 11.11 17.89 -25.32
N SER A 97 11.18 19.12 -24.79
CA SER A 97 10.96 20.33 -25.61
C SER A 97 12.03 20.55 -26.69
N PHE A 98 13.22 19.96 -26.50
CA PHE A 98 14.30 19.98 -27.50
C PHE A 98 14.37 18.72 -28.37
N MET A 99 13.64 17.66 -28.02
CA MET A 99 13.67 16.37 -28.72
C MET A 99 12.29 16.04 -29.30
N CYS A 100 12.08 16.33 -30.57
CA CYS A 100 10.84 16.04 -31.27
C CYS A 100 10.43 14.54 -31.30
N GLN A 101 11.39 13.63 -31.09
CA GLN A 101 11.14 12.18 -31.20
C GLN A 101 10.53 11.58 -29.93
N VAL A 102 10.58 12.27 -28.75
CA VAL A 102 10.08 11.76 -27.49
C VAL A 102 8.60 12.11 -27.31
N LYS A 103 7.74 11.10 -27.44
CA LYS A 103 6.30 11.24 -27.21
C LYS A 103 5.93 10.88 -25.77
N TRP A 104 4.75 11.32 -25.33
CA TRP A 104 4.20 11.03 -24.01
C TRP A 104 4.11 9.54 -23.70
N PHE A 105 3.88 8.66 -24.69
CA PHE A 105 3.80 7.23 -24.44
C PHE A 105 5.14 6.54 -24.18
N HIS A 106 6.27 7.09 -24.67
CA HIS A 106 7.61 6.60 -24.28
C HIS A 106 7.85 6.82 -22.80
N LEU A 107 7.43 7.99 -22.28
CA LEU A 107 7.50 8.30 -20.85
C LEU A 107 6.56 7.42 -20.05
N ALA A 108 5.33 7.22 -20.53
CA ALA A 108 4.38 6.33 -19.90
C ALA A 108 4.93 4.90 -19.79
N ALA A 109 5.58 4.39 -20.85
CA ALA A 109 6.20 3.07 -20.82
C ALA A 109 7.33 2.99 -19.79
N LEU A 110 8.18 4.00 -19.71
CA LEU A 110 9.29 4.03 -18.75
C LEU A 110 8.79 4.14 -17.31
N TYR A 111 7.92 5.12 -17.02
CA TYR A 111 7.51 5.45 -15.65
C TYR A 111 6.38 4.55 -15.13
N ASN A 112 5.45 4.13 -15.97
CA ASN A 112 4.29 3.35 -15.53
C ASN A 112 4.41 1.85 -15.77
N ILE A 113 5.42 1.39 -16.52
CA ILE A 113 5.66 -0.03 -16.75
C ILE A 113 7.03 -0.44 -16.23
N ALA A 114 8.13 0.11 -16.80
CA ALA A 114 9.47 -0.37 -16.50
C ALA A 114 9.87 -0.12 -15.04
N LEU A 115 9.74 1.12 -14.55
CA LEU A 115 10.13 1.47 -13.17
C LEU A 115 9.32 0.75 -12.09
N PRO A 116 7.97 0.67 -12.14
CA PRO A 116 7.21 -0.09 -11.15
C PRO A 116 7.58 -1.57 -11.10
N ILE A 117 7.86 -2.19 -12.26
CA ILE A 117 8.30 -3.58 -12.31
C ILE A 117 9.66 -3.75 -11.61
N ILE A 118 10.61 -2.85 -11.86
CA ILE A 118 11.93 -2.87 -11.21
C ILE A 118 11.78 -2.71 -9.70
N VAL A 119 11.01 -1.72 -9.26
CA VAL A 119 10.78 -1.45 -7.83
C VAL A 119 10.09 -2.62 -7.15
N TYR A 120 9.08 -3.22 -7.80
CA TYR A 120 8.39 -4.39 -7.28
C TYR A 120 9.33 -5.59 -7.15
N TYR A 121 10.17 -5.85 -8.17
CA TYR A 121 11.12 -6.95 -8.14
C TYR A 121 12.17 -6.77 -7.04
N LEU A 122 12.73 -5.56 -6.88
CA LEU A 122 13.65 -5.23 -5.80
C LEU A 122 12.98 -5.41 -4.43
N GLY A 123 11.77 -4.92 -4.27
CA GLY A 123 10.99 -5.06 -3.04
C GLY A 123 10.66 -6.51 -2.72
N LYS A 124 10.28 -7.31 -3.71
CA LYS A 124 10.04 -8.74 -3.55
C LYS A 124 11.32 -9.49 -3.11
N ASN A 125 12.47 -9.12 -3.66
CA ASN A 125 13.74 -9.71 -3.27
C ASN A 125 14.09 -9.40 -1.80
N ILE A 126 13.85 -8.16 -1.35
CA ILE A 126 13.99 -7.75 0.05
C ILE A 126 13.05 -8.57 0.95
N LEU A 127 11.80 -8.73 0.53
CA LEU A 127 10.81 -9.46 1.31
C LEU A 127 11.09 -10.96 1.36
N SER A 128 11.60 -11.55 0.27
CA SER A 128 11.95 -12.98 0.21
C SER A 128 13.13 -13.37 1.11
N SER A 129 13.98 -12.41 1.49
CA SER A 129 15.08 -12.62 2.44
C SER A 129 14.63 -12.58 3.90
N ARG A 130 13.36 -12.25 4.19
CA ARG A 130 12.82 -12.30 5.54
C ARG A 130 12.75 -13.75 6.03
N PRO A 131 13.35 -14.07 7.20
CA PRO A 131 13.15 -15.37 7.82
C PRO A 131 11.67 -15.62 8.03
N THR A 132 11.18 -16.78 7.63
CA THR A 132 9.79 -17.17 7.84
C THR A 132 9.52 -17.31 9.32
N GLY A 133 8.87 -16.37 9.91
CA GLY A 133 8.38 -16.39 11.27
C GLY A 133 6.98 -15.82 11.28
N TYR A 134 6.08 -16.49 11.96
CA TYR A 134 4.73 -16.08 12.34
C TYR A 134 4.04 -15.07 11.40
N GLY A 135 3.55 -15.56 10.26
CA GLY A 135 2.58 -14.81 9.47
C GLY A 135 1.18 -15.12 10.00
N ASP A 136 0.41 -14.08 10.31
CA ASP A 136 -1.02 -14.26 10.58
C ASP A 136 -1.67 -14.87 9.33
N THR A 137 -2.04 -16.14 9.40
CA THR A 137 -2.91 -16.75 8.39
C THR A 137 -4.23 -15.99 8.38
N ASP A 138 -4.71 -15.63 7.19
CA ASP A 138 -6.00 -14.92 7.05
C ASP A 138 -7.15 -15.86 7.38
N ILE A 139 -7.43 -15.98 8.68
CA ILE A 139 -8.50 -16.83 9.24
C ILE A 139 -9.86 -16.44 8.64
N SER A 140 -9.99 -15.23 8.08
CA SER A 140 -11.21 -14.76 7.45
C SER A 140 -11.53 -15.51 6.13
N GLU A 141 -10.54 -16.16 5.52
CA GLU A 141 -10.76 -16.98 4.33
C GLU A 141 -11.30 -18.37 4.66
N GLU A 142 -10.91 -18.92 5.81
CA GLU A 142 -11.29 -20.25 6.25
C GLU A 142 -12.68 -20.29 6.93
N ASN A 143 -13.07 -19.18 7.61
CA ASN A 143 -14.33 -19.15 8.36
C ASN A 143 -15.47 -18.57 7.51
N PRO A 144 -16.49 -19.37 7.11
CA PRO A 144 -17.61 -18.92 6.29
C PRO A 144 -18.48 -17.85 6.99
N GLU A 145 -18.54 -17.81 8.32
CA GLU A 145 -19.29 -16.82 9.09
C GLU A 145 -18.65 -15.42 8.97
N LEU A 146 -17.33 -15.32 8.78
CA LEU A 146 -16.64 -14.05 8.59
C LEU A 146 -16.78 -13.48 7.17
N LYS A 147 -17.17 -14.31 6.20
CA LYS A 147 -17.39 -13.85 4.81
C LYS A 147 -18.49 -12.79 4.70
N LYS A 148 -19.50 -12.81 5.58
CA LYS A 148 -20.56 -11.79 5.61
C LYS A 148 -20.05 -10.39 5.94
N TYR A 149 -18.95 -10.26 6.70
CA TYR A 149 -18.36 -8.99 7.10
C TYR A 149 -17.45 -8.35 6.02
N ARG A 150 -17.25 -9.02 4.88
CA ARG A 150 -16.58 -8.44 3.70
C ARG A 150 -17.41 -7.36 3.01
N ASN A 151 -18.71 -7.34 3.22
CA ASN A 151 -19.61 -6.31 2.72
C ASN A 151 -19.76 -5.20 3.76
N MET A 152 -20.00 -3.98 3.27
CA MET A 152 -20.35 -2.87 4.15
C MET A 152 -21.77 -3.11 4.69
N ILE A 153 -21.91 -3.23 6.00
CA ILE A 153 -23.20 -3.39 6.67
C ILE A 153 -23.59 -2.02 7.23
N ILE A 154 -24.65 -1.43 6.68
CA ILE A 154 -25.21 -0.16 7.20
C ILE A 154 -26.51 -0.51 7.93
N PRO A 155 -26.57 -0.35 9.27
CA PRO A 155 -27.82 -0.50 9.99
C PRO A 155 -28.73 0.69 9.70
N VAL A 156 -29.83 0.46 9.01
CA VAL A 156 -30.88 1.46 8.76
C VAL A 156 -32.14 0.99 9.51
N GLY A 157 -32.29 1.46 10.76
CA GLY A 157 -33.36 1.00 11.64
C GLY A 157 -33.23 -0.50 11.94
N ASN A 158 -34.27 -1.28 11.60
CA ASN A 158 -34.29 -2.73 11.80
C ASN A 158 -33.75 -3.54 10.62
N PHE A 159 -33.26 -2.91 9.56
CA PHE A 159 -32.77 -3.58 8.36
C PHE A 159 -31.25 -3.40 8.23
N GLU A 160 -30.54 -4.47 7.90
CA GLU A 160 -29.13 -4.45 7.55
C GLU A 160 -28.99 -4.40 6.02
N ILE A 161 -28.60 -3.24 5.50
CA ILE A 161 -28.33 -3.09 4.07
C ILE A 161 -26.87 -3.51 3.82
N LYS A 162 -26.69 -4.56 3.02
CA LYS A 162 -25.38 -5.06 2.60
C LYS A 162 -25.01 -4.43 1.27
N ILE A 163 -24.09 -3.47 1.28
CA ILE A 163 -23.59 -2.81 0.07
C ILE A 163 -22.24 -3.41 -0.28
N ASN A 164 -22.06 -3.80 -1.55
CA ASN A 164 -20.76 -4.24 -2.03
C ASN A 164 -19.81 -3.04 -2.13
N PRO A 165 -18.65 -3.04 -1.45
CA PRO A 165 -17.68 -1.96 -1.51
C PRO A 165 -17.22 -1.59 -2.93
N MET A 166 -17.24 -2.56 -3.84
CA MET A 166 -16.86 -2.39 -5.23
C MET A 166 -17.78 -1.38 -5.96
N ILE A 167 -19.08 -1.37 -5.66
CA ILE A 167 -20.05 -0.48 -6.32
C ILE A 167 -19.78 0.98 -5.93
N ILE A 168 -19.57 1.24 -4.64
CA ILE A 168 -19.27 2.60 -4.14
C ILE A 168 -17.96 3.10 -4.74
N SER A 169 -16.92 2.27 -4.68
CA SER A 169 -15.61 2.60 -5.22
C SER A 169 -15.65 2.86 -6.73
N ALA A 170 -16.32 1.98 -7.49
CA ALA A 170 -16.47 2.14 -8.93
C ALA A 170 -17.25 3.41 -9.29
N MET A 171 -18.32 3.74 -8.56
CA MET A 171 -19.09 4.96 -8.77
C MET A 171 -18.22 6.21 -8.58
N VAL A 172 -17.49 6.29 -7.45
CA VAL A 172 -16.60 7.43 -7.18
C VAL A 172 -15.50 7.51 -8.24
N MET A 173 -14.90 6.39 -8.61
CA MET A 173 -13.85 6.33 -9.62
C MET A 173 -14.36 6.80 -10.99
N ILE A 174 -15.52 6.30 -11.44
CA ILE A 174 -16.09 6.67 -12.74
C ILE A 174 -16.45 8.16 -12.79
N VAL A 175 -17.06 8.70 -11.74
CA VAL A 175 -17.43 10.14 -11.69
C VAL A 175 -16.16 11.00 -11.79
N LEU A 176 -15.13 10.70 -11.02
CA LEU A 176 -13.87 11.47 -11.04
C LEU A 176 -13.12 11.31 -12.38
N LEU A 177 -13.16 10.12 -13.00
CA LEU A 177 -12.58 9.89 -14.32
C LEU A 177 -13.33 10.68 -15.39
N ILE A 178 -14.65 10.72 -15.40
CA ILE A 178 -15.44 11.52 -16.36
C ILE A 178 -15.09 13.00 -16.22
N ILE A 179 -15.00 13.53 -14.99
CA ILE A 179 -14.59 14.92 -14.75
C ILE A 179 -13.16 15.15 -15.26
N GLY A 180 -12.24 14.25 -14.98
CA GLY A 180 -10.83 14.38 -15.35
C GLY A 180 -10.59 14.27 -16.87
N PHE A 181 -11.30 13.40 -17.56
CA PHE A 181 -11.23 13.25 -19.02
C PHE A 181 -12.14 14.23 -19.76
N SER A 182 -12.88 15.11 -19.07
CA SER A 182 -13.80 16.05 -19.70
C SER A 182 -13.16 16.90 -20.82
N PRO A 183 -11.88 17.37 -20.75
CA PRO A 183 -11.29 18.11 -21.85
C PRO A 183 -11.17 17.30 -23.14
N MET A 184 -10.79 16.02 -23.01
CA MET A 184 -10.68 15.13 -24.17
C MET A 184 -12.06 14.73 -24.72
N LEU A 185 -13.04 14.51 -23.83
CA LEU A 185 -14.41 14.17 -24.25
C LEU A 185 -15.07 15.32 -25.01
N ILE A 186 -14.91 16.55 -24.52
CA ILE A 186 -15.43 17.76 -25.19
C ILE A 186 -14.77 17.92 -26.55
N HIS A 187 -13.46 17.79 -26.63
CA HIS A 187 -12.73 17.87 -27.89
C HIS A 187 -13.17 16.79 -28.92
N MET A 188 -13.45 15.57 -28.45
CA MET A 188 -13.92 14.49 -29.31
C MET A 188 -15.35 14.70 -29.82
N MET A 189 -16.19 15.43 -29.07
CA MET A 189 -17.56 15.75 -29.44
C MET A 189 -17.63 16.96 -30.37
N ASP A 190 -16.63 17.84 -30.36
CA ASP A 190 -16.57 19.01 -31.20
C ASP A 190 -15.87 18.69 -32.54
N THR A 191 -16.63 18.67 -33.61
CA THR A 191 -16.13 18.43 -34.98
C THR A 191 -15.31 19.59 -35.54
N THR A 192 -15.39 20.79 -34.96
CA THR A 192 -14.63 21.98 -35.35
C THR A 192 -13.25 22.06 -34.70
N GLY A 193 -13.02 21.33 -33.64
CA GLY A 193 -11.71 21.01 -33.04
C GLY A 193 -10.96 22.16 -32.37
N ASN A 194 -11.58 23.28 -32.03
CA ASN A 194 -10.88 24.45 -31.48
C ASN A 194 -11.62 25.06 -30.31
N TRP A 195 -11.57 24.40 -29.16
CA TRP A 195 -12.10 24.97 -27.93
C TRP A 195 -10.97 25.53 -27.07
N ASP A 196 -10.89 26.86 -26.99
CA ASP A 196 -10.02 27.56 -26.04
C ASP A 196 -10.86 28.37 -25.06
N ILE A 197 -10.57 28.21 -23.78
CA ILE A 197 -11.12 29.05 -22.70
C ILE A 197 -10.09 30.10 -22.34
N VAL A 198 -10.33 31.31 -22.75
CA VAL A 198 -9.40 32.43 -22.68
C VAL A 198 -9.88 33.45 -21.66
N VAL A 199 -8.97 34.08 -20.92
CA VAL A 199 -9.26 35.23 -20.07
C VAL A 199 -8.77 36.49 -20.76
N ASP A 200 -9.70 37.40 -21.05
CA ASP A 200 -9.43 38.64 -21.76
C ASP A 200 -8.54 39.60 -20.93
N LYS A 201 -7.70 40.39 -21.64
CA LYS A 201 -6.71 41.28 -21.07
C LYS A 201 -7.34 42.53 -20.44
N ASP A 202 -8.48 42.97 -20.96
CA ASP A 202 -9.12 44.24 -20.61
C ASP A 202 -10.35 44.10 -19.68
N ASP A 203 -10.54 42.98 -19.03
CA ASP A 203 -11.71 42.68 -18.17
C ASP A 203 -13.10 42.97 -18.80
N SER A 204 -13.15 43.42 -20.05
CA SER A 204 -14.39 43.80 -20.71
C SER A 204 -15.24 42.63 -21.19
N LYS A 205 -14.58 41.51 -21.55
CA LYS A 205 -15.25 40.28 -22.00
C LYS A 205 -15.16 39.14 -20.99
N GLY A 206 -14.29 39.28 -19.99
CA GLY A 206 -14.08 38.24 -18.95
C GLY A 206 -13.57 36.91 -19.52
N ILE A 207 -14.09 35.80 -19.00
CA ILE A 207 -13.80 34.45 -19.47
C ILE A 207 -14.69 34.14 -20.67
N HIS A 208 -14.11 33.87 -21.83
CA HIS A 208 -14.89 33.52 -23.02
C HIS A 208 -14.28 32.28 -23.72
N ILE A 209 -15.09 31.64 -24.54
CA ILE A 209 -14.69 30.51 -25.36
C ILE A 209 -14.34 31.05 -26.75
N SER A 210 -13.09 30.87 -27.15
CA SER A 210 -12.61 31.27 -28.46
C SER A 210 -12.48 30.05 -29.37
N SER A 211 -12.82 30.21 -30.65
CA SER A 211 -12.56 29.21 -31.68
C SER A 211 -11.16 29.31 -32.28
N VAL A 212 -10.36 30.30 -31.85
CA VAL A 212 -9.03 30.58 -32.38
C VAL A 212 -8.00 30.34 -31.28
N MET A 213 -7.07 29.43 -31.53
CA MET A 213 -6.02 29.03 -30.58
C MET A 213 -5.00 30.15 -30.28
N ASP A 214 -4.94 31.19 -31.09
CA ASP A 214 -3.99 32.29 -30.98
C ASP A 214 -4.75 33.62 -30.95
N ASP A 215 -5.44 33.92 -29.81
CA ASP A 215 -5.98 35.25 -29.60
C ASP A 215 -4.85 36.14 -29.03
N PRO A 216 -4.34 37.13 -29.83
CA PRO A 216 -3.25 37.99 -29.39
C PRO A 216 -3.62 38.86 -28.17
N ASP A 217 -4.91 39.06 -27.91
CA ASP A 217 -5.40 39.86 -26.79
C ASP A 217 -5.62 39.04 -25.51
N ALA A 218 -5.51 37.73 -25.58
CA ALA A 218 -5.67 36.87 -24.42
C ALA A 218 -4.57 37.04 -23.40
N LYS A 219 -4.94 37.14 -22.13
CA LYS A 219 -4.00 37.21 -21.02
C LYS A 219 -3.33 35.86 -20.79
N TYR A 220 -4.08 34.79 -20.77
CA TYR A 220 -3.60 33.40 -20.78
C TYR A 220 -4.76 32.44 -21.10
N SER A 221 -4.43 31.26 -21.65
CA SER A 221 -5.38 30.19 -21.92
C SER A 221 -5.59 29.32 -20.67
N LEU A 222 -6.83 29.09 -20.26
CA LEU A 222 -7.17 28.16 -19.17
C LEU A 222 -7.27 26.72 -19.64
N LEU A 223 -7.81 26.51 -20.84
CA LEU A 223 -7.94 25.20 -21.47
C LEU A 223 -7.88 25.41 -22.99
N GLY A 224 -6.97 24.73 -23.65
CA GLY A 224 -6.86 24.89 -25.10
C GLY A 224 -6.08 23.80 -25.79
N TYR A 225 -6.26 23.76 -27.11
CA TYR A 225 -5.54 22.89 -28.01
C TYR A 225 -4.75 23.75 -29.00
N ARG A 226 -3.60 23.25 -29.46
CA ARG A 226 -2.73 23.97 -30.40
C ARG A 226 -2.49 23.15 -31.67
N LYS A 227 -2.33 23.83 -32.81
CA LYS A 227 -1.89 23.17 -34.04
C LYS A 227 -0.39 22.94 -33.98
N SER A 228 0.02 21.72 -34.23
CA SER A 228 1.43 21.35 -34.27
C SER A 228 2.13 22.05 -35.44
N GLN A 229 3.35 22.52 -35.17
CA GLN A 229 4.21 23.10 -36.18
C GLN A 229 5.07 22.04 -36.90
N GLY A 230 4.99 20.79 -36.44
CA GLY A 230 5.88 19.72 -36.89
C GLY A 230 7.30 19.85 -36.38
N CYS A 231 8.12 18.89 -36.71
CA CYS A 231 9.53 18.90 -36.36
C CYS A 231 10.38 19.57 -37.46
N PRO A 232 11.63 19.99 -37.12
CA PRO A 232 12.55 20.55 -38.10
C PRO A 232 12.71 19.64 -39.34
N PRO A 233 12.88 20.20 -40.53
CA PRO A 233 13.09 19.41 -41.74
C PRO A 233 14.35 18.53 -41.58
N GLY A 234 14.18 17.20 -41.68
CA GLY A 234 15.25 16.22 -41.52
C GLY A 234 15.09 15.29 -40.34
N GLU A 235 14.20 15.56 -39.39
CA GLU A 235 13.80 14.61 -38.35
C GLU A 235 12.39 14.08 -38.69
N ASP A 236 12.26 12.76 -38.85
CA ASP A 236 10.97 12.09 -38.98
C ASP A 236 10.22 12.18 -37.66
N GLY A 237 9.67 13.35 -37.38
CA GLY A 237 8.91 13.64 -36.17
C GLY A 237 7.55 12.96 -36.23
N ALA A 238 7.10 12.59 -35.09
CA ALA A 238 5.89 11.81 -34.91
C ALA A 238 4.59 12.63 -34.97
N VAL A 239 4.68 13.95 -35.06
CA VAL A 239 3.55 14.88 -35.13
C VAL A 239 3.68 15.65 -36.44
N GLY A 240 2.68 15.52 -37.31
CA GLY A 240 2.64 16.24 -38.61
C GLY A 240 2.36 17.72 -38.40
N VAL A 241 2.80 18.55 -39.36
CA VAL A 241 2.43 19.97 -39.39
C VAL A 241 0.91 20.08 -39.49
N GLY A 242 0.28 20.76 -38.52
CA GLY A 242 -1.17 20.97 -38.51
C GLY A 242 -1.97 19.97 -37.66
N ASP A 243 -1.33 18.94 -37.05
CA ASP A 243 -1.99 18.06 -36.08
C ASP A 243 -2.39 18.86 -34.83
N ILE A 244 -3.55 18.56 -34.26
CA ILE A 244 -4.04 19.22 -33.05
C ILE A 244 -3.44 18.53 -31.85
N VAL A 245 -2.71 19.27 -31.01
CA VAL A 245 -2.05 18.78 -29.81
C VAL A 245 -2.64 19.50 -28.59
N GLY A 246 -2.89 18.76 -27.53
CA GLY A 246 -3.44 19.30 -26.26
C GLY A 246 -4.05 18.17 -25.41
N PRO A 247 -4.72 18.48 -24.31
CA PRO A 247 -5.06 19.84 -23.83
C PRO A 247 -3.92 20.52 -23.07
N PHE A 248 -3.77 21.82 -23.25
CA PHE A 248 -2.86 22.70 -22.52
C PHE A 248 -3.63 23.62 -21.58
N GLY A 249 -2.93 24.26 -20.67
CA GLY A 249 -3.45 25.26 -19.74
C GLY A 249 -3.64 24.77 -18.31
N LEU A 250 -3.83 25.74 -17.42
CA LEU A 250 -3.96 25.47 -15.99
C LEU A 250 -5.22 24.65 -15.67
N GLY A 251 -6.33 24.92 -16.36
CA GLY A 251 -7.59 24.20 -16.20
C GLY A 251 -7.47 22.73 -16.59
N ALA A 252 -6.81 22.45 -17.74
CA ALA A 252 -6.53 21.08 -18.17
C ALA A 252 -5.67 20.33 -17.14
N ALA A 253 -4.64 20.99 -16.62
CA ALA A 253 -3.79 20.43 -15.59
C ALA A 253 -4.55 20.14 -14.27
N LEU A 254 -5.43 21.05 -13.81
CA LEU A 254 -6.25 20.80 -12.65
C LEU A 254 -7.26 19.66 -12.85
N LEU A 255 -7.84 19.55 -14.05
CA LEU A 255 -8.75 18.45 -14.35
C LEU A 255 -8.02 17.10 -14.41
N SER A 256 -6.78 17.06 -14.88
CA SER A 256 -6.00 15.81 -14.87
C SER A 256 -5.74 15.26 -13.47
N LEU A 257 -5.69 16.13 -12.41
CA LEU A 257 -5.63 15.67 -11.01
C LEU A 257 -6.85 14.84 -10.60
N MET A 258 -8.02 15.09 -11.20
CA MET A 258 -9.23 14.33 -10.91
C MET A 258 -9.12 12.88 -11.40
N ILE A 259 -8.34 12.63 -12.48
CA ILE A 259 -8.07 11.26 -12.95
C ILE A 259 -7.29 10.49 -11.87
N ILE A 260 -6.24 11.11 -11.35
CA ILE A 260 -5.42 10.51 -10.30
C ILE A 260 -6.21 10.32 -9.01
N ALA A 261 -7.04 11.32 -8.65
CA ALA A 261 -8.00 11.19 -7.55
C ALA A 261 -8.93 9.99 -7.75
N GLY A 262 -9.48 9.84 -8.95
CA GLY A 262 -10.38 8.72 -9.30
C GLY A 262 -9.71 7.37 -9.08
N ILE A 263 -8.49 7.19 -9.58
CA ILE A 263 -7.76 5.92 -9.44
C ILE A 263 -7.32 5.71 -7.99
N GLY A 264 -6.60 6.66 -7.39
CA GLY A 264 -6.00 6.50 -6.07
C GLY A 264 -7.03 6.43 -4.95
N VAL A 265 -7.99 7.39 -4.92
CA VAL A 265 -9.06 7.39 -3.91
C VAL A 265 -10.07 6.28 -4.17
N GLY A 266 -10.41 5.99 -5.44
CA GLY A 266 -11.31 4.90 -5.80
C GLY A 266 -10.80 3.56 -5.30
N LEU A 267 -9.56 3.18 -5.66
CA LEU A 267 -8.92 1.96 -5.17
C LEU A 267 -8.78 1.97 -3.64
N GLY A 268 -8.42 3.11 -3.07
CA GLY A 268 -8.28 3.28 -1.63
C GLY A 268 -9.59 3.03 -0.87
N ILE A 269 -10.70 3.57 -1.36
CA ILE A 269 -12.05 3.33 -0.79
C ILE A 269 -12.40 1.85 -0.86
N TYR A 270 -12.15 1.19 -2.00
CA TYR A 270 -12.40 -0.25 -2.16
C TYR A 270 -11.69 -1.08 -1.10
N PHE A 271 -10.37 -0.91 -0.98
CA PHE A 271 -9.57 -1.67 -0.03
C PHE A 271 -9.96 -1.36 1.42
N ARG A 272 -10.19 -0.10 1.75
CA ARG A 272 -10.56 0.33 3.10
C ARG A 272 -11.92 -0.21 3.54
N LEU A 273 -12.96 -0.07 2.70
CA LEU A 273 -14.31 -0.55 3.03
C LEU A 273 -14.37 -2.07 3.12
N LYS A 274 -13.67 -2.78 2.22
CA LYS A 274 -13.62 -4.26 2.22
C LYS A 274 -12.96 -4.83 3.47
N SER A 275 -11.98 -4.12 4.04
CA SER A 275 -11.20 -4.61 5.19
C SER A 275 -11.68 -4.07 6.54
N SER A 276 -12.43 -2.96 6.56
CA SER A 276 -12.74 -2.20 7.78
C SER A 276 -13.47 -3.00 8.86
N ASN A 277 -14.41 -3.86 8.48
CA ASN A 277 -15.19 -4.63 9.47
C ASN A 277 -14.38 -5.81 10.01
N ILE A 278 -13.62 -6.48 9.14
CA ILE A 278 -12.83 -7.66 9.51
C ILE A 278 -11.64 -7.25 10.37
N ILE A 279 -11.02 -6.09 10.08
CA ILE A 279 -9.88 -5.59 10.86
C ILE A 279 -10.25 -5.35 12.33
N LYS A 280 -11.47 -4.88 12.62
CA LYS A 280 -11.95 -4.70 13.99
C LYS A 280 -12.06 -6.01 14.76
N ILE A 281 -12.46 -7.08 14.08
CA ILE A 281 -12.53 -8.43 14.68
C ILE A 281 -11.12 -8.95 14.94
N ARG A 282 -10.21 -8.77 13.97
CA ARG A 282 -8.81 -9.15 14.13
C ARG A 282 -8.11 -8.38 15.26
N ASP A 283 -8.35 -7.07 15.36
CA ASP A 283 -7.72 -6.25 16.40
C ASP A 283 -8.16 -6.71 17.81
N LYS A 284 -9.42 -7.10 17.98
CA LYS A 284 -9.90 -7.75 19.21
C LYS A 284 -9.22 -9.11 19.45
N ALA A 285 -9.03 -9.90 18.39
CA ALA A 285 -8.32 -11.17 18.52
C ALA A 285 -6.85 -10.97 18.89
N LYS A 286 -6.17 -9.98 18.34
CA LYS A 286 -4.78 -9.62 18.70
C LYS A 286 -4.67 -9.07 20.12
N GLU A 287 -5.64 -8.32 20.59
CA GLU A 287 -5.70 -7.86 21.98
C GLU A 287 -5.87 -9.04 22.92
N LEU A 288 -6.76 -9.99 22.59
CA LEU A 288 -6.90 -11.24 23.31
C LEU A 288 -5.58 -12.03 23.34
N GLU A 289 -4.89 -12.17 22.20
CA GLU A 289 -3.61 -12.90 22.12
C GLU A 289 -2.55 -12.33 23.06
N LYS A 290 -2.45 -11.00 23.17
CA LYS A 290 -1.48 -10.34 24.06
C LYS A 290 -1.68 -10.71 25.53
N GLU A 291 -2.92 -10.80 25.96
CA GLU A 291 -3.26 -11.10 27.36
C GLU A 291 -3.39 -12.61 27.62
N PHE A 292 -3.47 -13.39 26.54
CA PHE A 292 -3.81 -14.81 26.61
C PHE A 292 -2.80 -15.65 27.40
N ALA A 293 -1.52 -15.32 27.30
CA ALA A 293 -0.47 -16.00 28.07
C ALA A 293 -0.72 -15.91 29.59
N ALA A 294 -1.08 -14.71 30.08
CA ALA A 294 -1.37 -14.51 31.50
C ALA A 294 -2.62 -15.30 31.93
N SER A 295 -3.63 -15.32 31.09
CA SER A 295 -4.87 -16.04 31.35
C SER A 295 -4.69 -17.56 31.35
N LEU A 296 -3.88 -18.09 30.43
CA LEU A 296 -3.49 -19.50 30.41
C LEU A 296 -2.72 -19.88 31.68
N PHE A 297 -1.83 -19.02 32.15
CA PHE A 297 -1.12 -19.25 33.41
C PHE A 297 -2.09 -19.35 34.59
N GLN A 298 -3.08 -18.44 34.66
CA GLN A 298 -4.13 -18.49 35.68
C GLN A 298 -4.97 -19.77 35.58
N LEU A 299 -5.35 -20.16 34.33
CA LEU A 299 -6.08 -21.39 34.09
C LEU A 299 -5.29 -22.62 34.51
N GLY A 300 -3.99 -22.67 34.18
CA GLY A 300 -3.09 -23.75 34.58
C GLY A 300 -2.97 -23.88 36.10
N ASN A 301 -2.86 -22.77 36.82
CA ASN A 301 -2.82 -22.80 38.29
C ASN A 301 -4.13 -23.36 38.90
N ARG A 302 -5.30 -22.94 38.35
CA ARG A 302 -6.58 -23.45 38.84
C ARG A 302 -6.76 -24.95 38.57
N LEU A 303 -6.30 -25.40 37.41
CA LEU A 303 -6.28 -26.84 37.09
C LEU A 303 -5.30 -27.60 38.00
N GLY A 304 -4.14 -26.99 38.33
CA GLY A 304 -3.16 -27.53 39.25
C GLY A 304 -3.67 -27.67 40.66
N ASP A 305 -4.57 -26.76 41.10
CA ASP A 305 -5.30 -26.84 42.38
C ASP A 305 -6.35 -27.97 42.39
N GLY A 306 -6.49 -28.73 41.29
CA GLY A 306 -7.42 -29.84 41.18
C GLY A 306 -8.83 -29.46 40.71
N LEU A 307 -9.06 -28.20 40.31
CA LEU A 307 -10.36 -27.78 39.82
C LEU A 307 -10.66 -28.40 38.44
N PRO A 308 -11.87 -28.92 38.20
CA PRO A 308 -12.30 -29.31 36.86
C PRO A 308 -12.23 -28.16 35.89
N ALA A 309 -11.97 -28.47 34.59
CA ALA A 309 -11.82 -27.45 33.57
C ALA A 309 -13.05 -26.51 33.48
N GLU A 310 -14.25 -27.06 33.64
CA GLU A 310 -15.53 -26.34 33.60
C GLU A 310 -15.60 -25.21 34.65
N ILE A 311 -15.09 -25.47 35.85
CA ILE A 311 -15.07 -24.49 36.94
C ILE A 311 -13.89 -23.53 36.79
N ALA A 312 -12.75 -24.04 36.31
CA ALA A 312 -11.55 -23.25 36.14
C ALA A 312 -11.78 -22.12 35.10
N PHE A 313 -12.52 -22.36 34.02
CA PHE A 313 -12.88 -21.31 33.04
C PHE A 313 -13.69 -20.17 33.67
N ALA A 314 -14.69 -20.50 34.53
CA ALA A 314 -15.49 -19.49 35.22
C ALA A 314 -14.62 -18.62 36.15
N LYS A 315 -13.71 -19.25 36.88
CA LYS A 315 -12.82 -18.55 37.83
C LYS A 315 -11.81 -17.64 37.11
N VAL A 316 -11.30 -18.03 35.95
CA VAL A 316 -10.44 -17.17 35.11
C VAL A 316 -11.22 -15.99 34.56
N ALA A 317 -12.47 -16.21 34.12
CA ALA A 317 -13.35 -15.14 33.64
C ALA A 317 -13.63 -14.06 34.72
N GLU A 318 -13.75 -14.48 35.99
CA GLU A 318 -13.90 -13.54 37.12
C GLU A 318 -12.62 -12.71 37.36
N VAL A 319 -11.44 -13.34 37.32
CA VAL A 319 -10.16 -12.65 37.54
C VAL A 319 -9.80 -11.67 36.44
N MET A 320 -10.19 -12.01 35.20
CA MET A 320 -9.91 -11.21 34.00
C MET A 320 -11.12 -10.32 33.60
N GLU A 321 -11.97 -9.95 34.56
CA GLU A 321 -13.11 -9.09 34.32
C GLU A 321 -12.67 -7.75 33.73
N ASN A 322 -13.42 -7.25 32.72
CA ASN A 322 -13.15 -6.04 31.94
C ASN A 322 -12.06 -6.15 30.86
N ASN A 323 -11.49 -7.32 30.63
CA ASN A 323 -10.55 -7.56 29.55
C ASN A 323 -11.20 -8.41 28.43
N VAL A 324 -10.71 -8.27 27.19
CA VAL A 324 -11.18 -9.07 26.06
C VAL A 324 -11.03 -10.58 26.34
N THR A 325 -9.98 -10.93 27.06
CA THR A 325 -9.71 -12.30 27.49
C THR A 325 -10.77 -12.80 28.47
N GLY A 326 -11.22 -11.97 29.43
CA GLY A 326 -12.31 -12.30 30.33
C GLY A 326 -13.61 -12.60 29.59
N ASP A 327 -13.92 -11.86 28.51
CA ASP A 327 -15.08 -12.09 27.67
C ASP A 327 -15.01 -13.42 26.92
N PHE A 328 -13.82 -13.81 26.43
CA PHE A 328 -13.58 -15.13 25.85
C PHE A 328 -13.89 -16.26 26.87
N PHE A 329 -13.25 -16.20 28.05
CA PHE A 329 -13.44 -17.21 29.09
C PHE A 329 -14.89 -17.22 29.61
N ARG A 330 -15.55 -16.06 29.70
CA ARG A 330 -16.97 -15.93 30.07
C ARG A 330 -17.87 -16.58 29.03
N THR A 331 -17.57 -16.41 27.74
CA THR A 331 -18.31 -17.06 26.64
C THR A 331 -18.21 -18.58 26.76
N VAL A 332 -17.00 -19.12 26.96
CA VAL A 332 -16.80 -20.56 27.17
C VAL A 332 -17.58 -21.05 28.37
N SER A 333 -17.44 -20.36 29.52
CA SER A 333 -18.15 -20.73 30.75
C SER A 333 -19.68 -20.70 30.60
N ASN A 334 -20.23 -19.68 29.90
CA ASN A 334 -21.66 -19.60 29.63
C ASN A 334 -22.14 -20.73 28.72
N ASN A 335 -21.36 -21.11 27.70
CA ASN A 335 -21.70 -22.23 26.81
C ASN A 335 -21.70 -23.55 27.58
N ILE A 336 -20.81 -23.76 28.52
CA ILE A 336 -20.78 -24.94 29.38
C ILE A 336 -21.98 -24.94 30.35
N THR A 337 -22.17 -23.84 31.11
CA THR A 337 -23.12 -23.82 32.22
C THR A 337 -24.58 -23.64 31.78
N ARG A 338 -24.83 -22.80 30.74
CA ARG A 338 -26.20 -22.50 30.29
C ARG A 338 -26.66 -23.38 29.13
N MET A 339 -25.74 -23.79 28.24
CA MET A 339 -26.08 -24.60 27.07
C MET A 339 -25.76 -26.08 27.24
N GLY A 340 -25.07 -26.46 28.35
CA GLY A 340 -24.71 -27.85 28.63
C GLY A 340 -23.69 -28.45 27.65
N MET A 341 -22.88 -27.58 27.02
CA MET A 341 -21.87 -28.01 26.05
C MET A 341 -20.65 -28.60 26.77
N SER A 342 -20.00 -29.59 26.13
CA SER A 342 -18.66 -30.00 26.56
C SER A 342 -17.65 -28.84 26.38
N VAL A 343 -16.50 -28.89 27.09
CA VAL A 343 -15.44 -27.88 26.96
C VAL A 343 -15.01 -27.73 25.51
N GLU A 344 -14.88 -28.85 24.78
CA GLU A 344 -14.49 -28.84 23.37
C GLU A 344 -15.56 -28.13 22.49
N GLN A 345 -16.84 -28.47 22.68
CA GLN A 345 -17.94 -27.82 21.97
C GLN A 345 -18.07 -26.34 22.32
N ALA A 346 -17.93 -25.98 23.60
CA ALA A 346 -17.99 -24.58 24.05
C ALA A 346 -16.93 -23.69 23.40
N ILE A 347 -15.78 -24.25 23.03
CA ILE A 347 -14.68 -23.55 22.38
C ILE A 347 -14.81 -23.60 20.84
N PHE A 348 -15.04 -24.80 20.27
CA PHE A 348 -14.86 -25.04 18.83
C PHE A 348 -16.16 -25.22 18.03
N ASP A 349 -17.34 -25.16 18.65
CA ASP A 349 -18.59 -25.25 17.91
C ASP A 349 -18.65 -24.17 16.82
N LYS A 350 -19.07 -24.56 15.61
CA LYS A 350 -19.08 -23.68 14.43
C LYS A 350 -20.05 -22.52 14.54
N LYS A 351 -21.05 -22.58 15.41
CA LYS A 351 -22.10 -21.57 15.53
C LYS A 351 -22.03 -20.78 16.84
N TYR A 352 -21.76 -21.47 17.94
CA TYR A 352 -21.80 -20.90 19.29
C TYR A 352 -20.46 -20.95 20.03
N GLY A 353 -19.45 -21.62 19.44
CA GLY A 353 -18.11 -21.71 20.05
C GLY A 353 -17.43 -20.36 20.19
N ALA A 354 -16.64 -20.21 21.25
CA ALA A 354 -15.93 -18.96 21.53
C ALA A 354 -14.96 -18.56 20.41
N MET A 355 -14.40 -19.53 19.67
CA MET A 355 -13.48 -19.29 18.54
C MET A 355 -14.16 -18.61 17.34
N VAL A 356 -15.49 -18.63 17.23
CA VAL A 356 -16.22 -17.90 16.18
C VAL A 356 -16.07 -16.37 16.35
N TYR A 357 -16.02 -15.90 17.59
CA TYR A 357 -15.92 -14.48 17.93
C TYR A 357 -14.48 -13.99 18.04
N TYR A 358 -13.55 -14.90 18.32
CA TYR A 358 -12.13 -14.62 18.56
C TYR A 358 -11.25 -15.55 17.71
N PRO A 359 -11.24 -15.39 16.40
CA PRO A 359 -10.47 -16.24 15.50
C PRO A 359 -8.97 -15.98 15.66
N SER A 360 -8.24 -16.98 16.17
CA SER A 360 -6.79 -16.96 16.36
C SER A 360 -6.25 -18.39 16.31
N THR A 361 -5.27 -18.62 15.45
CA THR A 361 -4.60 -19.94 15.32
C THR A 361 -3.80 -20.29 16.58
N LEU A 362 -3.23 -19.28 17.25
CA LEU A 362 -2.49 -19.44 18.49
C LEU A 362 -3.42 -19.91 19.62
N ILE A 363 -4.58 -19.26 19.76
CA ILE A 363 -5.57 -19.64 20.78
C ILE A 363 -6.16 -21.01 20.45
N GLU A 364 -6.48 -21.26 19.19
CA GLU A 364 -7.00 -22.54 18.71
C GLU A 364 -6.06 -23.70 19.07
N SER A 365 -4.78 -23.57 18.72
CA SER A 365 -3.76 -24.59 19.02
C SER A 365 -3.59 -24.79 20.51
N SER A 366 -3.57 -23.70 21.30
CA SER A 366 -3.45 -23.75 22.75
C SER A 366 -4.62 -24.45 23.42
N MET A 367 -5.85 -24.17 22.93
CA MET A 367 -7.07 -24.82 23.44
C MET A 367 -7.14 -26.29 23.04
N LYS A 368 -6.65 -26.68 21.86
CA LYS A 368 -6.52 -28.10 21.48
C LYS A 368 -5.58 -28.85 22.42
N VAL A 369 -4.43 -28.26 22.78
CA VAL A 369 -3.51 -28.83 23.76
C VAL A 369 -4.18 -28.99 25.12
N LEU A 370 -4.95 -27.98 25.57
CA LEU A 370 -5.70 -28.07 26.83
C LEU A 370 -6.67 -29.26 26.80
N ILE A 371 -7.48 -29.40 25.74
CA ILE A 371 -8.50 -30.45 25.65
C ILE A 371 -7.84 -31.83 25.63
N GLU A 372 -6.80 -32.02 24.83
CA GLU A 372 -6.10 -33.32 24.75
C GLU A 372 -5.39 -33.67 26.07
N SER A 373 -4.81 -32.69 26.75
CA SER A 373 -4.17 -32.92 28.05
C SER A 373 -5.17 -33.13 29.18
N SER A 374 -6.36 -32.51 29.11
CA SER A 374 -7.44 -32.69 30.09
C SER A 374 -7.95 -34.12 30.15
N LYS A 375 -7.93 -34.86 29.01
CA LYS A 375 -8.27 -36.29 28.95
C LYS A 375 -7.34 -37.16 29.81
N LYS A 376 -6.13 -36.67 30.10
CA LYS A 376 -5.13 -37.37 30.95
C LYS A 376 -5.18 -36.95 32.41
N GLY A 377 -6.07 -36.03 32.76
CA GLY A 377 -6.27 -35.54 34.12
C GLY A 377 -5.86 -34.08 34.34
N PRO A 378 -6.41 -33.43 35.40
CA PRO A 378 -6.26 -32.00 35.60
C PRO A 378 -4.81 -31.57 35.86
N LEU A 379 -4.00 -32.38 36.56
CA LEU A 379 -2.60 -32.07 36.85
C LEU A 379 -1.74 -32.03 35.56
N ILE A 380 -1.99 -32.95 34.60
CA ILE A 380 -1.29 -32.99 33.32
C ILE A 380 -1.73 -31.81 32.45
N ALA A 381 -3.02 -31.50 32.46
CA ALA A 381 -3.57 -30.32 31.79
C ALA A 381 -2.94 -29.03 32.35
N ALA A 382 -2.79 -28.90 33.67
CA ALA A 382 -2.15 -27.76 34.28
C ALA A 382 -0.72 -27.55 33.80
N LYS A 383 0.11 -28.60 33.86
CA LYS A 383 1.50 -28.54 33.37
C LYS A 383 1.58 -28.15 31.88
N ALA A 384 0.74 -28.77 31.05
CA ALA A 384 0.69 -28.47 29.61
C ALA A 384 0.32 -27.01 29.34
N VAL A 385 -0.74 -26.48 29.97
CA VAL A 385 -1.22 -25.11 29.79
C VAL A 385 -0.21 -24.09 30.29
N ILE A 386 0.47 -24.34 31.43
CA ILE A 386 1.54 -23.45 31.95
C ILE A 386 2.72 -23.42 30.97
N SER A 387 3.11 -24.56 30.39
CA SER A 387 4.18 -24.59 29.37
C SER A 387 3.79 -23.84 28.11
N VAL A 388 2.54 -23.97 27.63
CA VAL A 388 2.02 -23.18 26.51
C VAL A 388 1.99 -21.69 26.84
N SER A 389 1.57 -21.32 28.04
CA SER A 389 1.61 -19.91 28.51
C SER A 389 3.02 -19.32 28.43
N ARG A 390 4.03 -20.06 28.91
CA ARG A 390 5.43 -19.64 28.86
C ARG A 390 5.90 -19.48 27.40
N TYR A 391 5.57 -20.43 26.55
CA TYR A 391 5.87 -20.39 25.13
C TYR A 391 5.30 -19.13 24.44
N ILE A 392 4.02 -18.84 24.64
CA ILE A 392 3.37 -17.65 24.05
C ILE A 392 4.07 -16.38 24.54
N LYS A 393 4.42 -16.32 25.83
CA LYS A 393 5.14 -15.17 26.40
C LYS A 393 6.51 -14.94 25.77
N GLU A 394 7.28 -16.00 25.51
CA GLU A 394 8.58 -15.88 24.85
C GLU A 394 8.44 -15.48 23.38
N ILE A 395 7.44 -16.02 22.65
CA ILE A 395 7.13 -15.57 21.28
C ILE A 395 6.82 -14.08 21.25
N HIS A 396 5.93 -13.60 22.14
CA HIS A 396 5.59 -12.17 22.18
C HIS A 396 6.82 -11.31 22.49
N ARG A 397 7.69 -11.75 23.40
CA ARG A 397 8.92 -11.05 23.73
C ARG A 397 9.86 -10.94 22.49
N VAL A 398 9.98 -11.99 21.71
CA VAL A 398 10.76 -11.98 20.46
C VAL A 398 10.12 -11.03 19.45
N ASP A 399 8.81 -11.11 19.24
CA ASP A 399 8.08 -10.24 18.30
C ASP A 399 8.19 -8.75 18.66
N GLU A 400 8.07 -8.40 19.95
CA GLU A 400 8.25 -7.02 20.44
C GLU A 400 9.67 -6.51 20.18
N ARG A 401 10.69 -7.29 20.50
CA ARG A 401 12.08 -6.91 20.22
C ARG A 401 12.37 -6.72 18.74
N LEU A 402 11.77 -7.56 17.89
CA LEU A 402 11.90 -7.43 16.44
C LEU A 402 11.23 -6.16 15.92
N LYS A 403 10.03 -5.85 16.41
CA LYS A 403 9.34 -4.59 16.09
C LYS A 403 10.16 -3.38 16.50
N ASP A 404 10.78 -3.41 17.66
CA ASP A 404 11.66 -2.34 18.13
C ASP A 404 12.87 -2.15 17.21
N LEU A 405 13.54 -3.23 16.84
CA LEU A 405 14.70 -3.20 15.93
C LEU A 405 14.37 -2.64 14.54
N MET A 406 13.16 -2.90 14.05
CA MET A 406 12.72 -2.45 12.73
C MET A 406 11.96 -1.12 12.77
N SER A 407 11.63 -0.59 13.95
CA SER A 407 10.74 0.55 14.14
C SER A 407 11.16 1.79 13.35
N ASP A 408 12.46 2.13 13.37
CA ASP A 408 13.00 3.30 12.66
C ASP A 408 12.86 3.14 11.14
N THR A 409 13.17 1.95 10.64
CA THR A 409 13.07 1.65 9.21
C THR A 409 11.63 1.68 8.74
N ILE A 410 10.72 1.04 9.47
CA ILE A 410 9.28 1.01 9.18
C ILE A 410 8.69 2.43 9.27
N SER A 411 9.06 3.20 10.30
CA SER A 411 8.61 4.59 10.45
C SER A 411 9.06 5.47 9.28
N SER A 412 10.31 5.33 8.86
CA SER A 412 10.84 6.01 7.67
C SER A 412 10.06 5.66 6.41
N MET A 413 9.80 4.37 6.16
CA MET A 413 9.00 3.93 5.02
C MET A 413 7.56 4.47 5.06
N LYS A 414 6.91 4.42 6.22
CA LYS A 414 5.56 4.97 6.42
C LYS A 414 5.52 6.49 6.16
N SER A 415 6.53 7.23 6.60
CA SER A 415 6.66 8.67 6.34
C SER A 415 6.83 8.97 4.85
N GLN A 416 7.64 8.16 4.16
CA GLN A 416 7.83 8.30 2.71
C GLN A 416 6.55 8.03 1.92
N ILE A 417 5.82 6.97 2.26
CA ILE A 417 4.55 6.64 1.61
C ILE A 417 3.53 7.76 1.80
N LYS A 418 3.37 8.25 3.04
CA LYS A 418 2.29 9.18 3.40
C LYS A 418 2.56 10.62 2.99
N PHE A 419 3.80 11.06 3.03
CA PHE A 419 4.15 12.45 2.86
C PHE A 419 5.23 12.70 1.81
N LEU A 420 6.41 12.09 1.93
CA LEU A 420 7.58 12.46 1.12
C LEU A 420 7.35 12.23 -0.37
N THR A 421 6.93 11.04 -0.76
CA THR A 421 6.71 10.68 -2.17
C THR A 421 5.63 11.55 -2.83
N PRO A 422 4.41 11.69 -2.26
CA PRO A 422 3.39 12.53 -2.87
C PRO A 422 3.75 14.03 -2.86
N ALA A 423 4.45 14.52 -1.84
CA ALA A 423 4.86 15.92 -1.78
C ALA A 423 5.91 16.27 -2.83
N ILE A 424 6.98 15.45 -2.96
CA ILE A 424 8.02 15.70 -3.98
C ILE A 424 7.41 15.61 -5.38
N ALA A 425 6.60 14.60 -5.66
CA ALA A 425 5.93 14.47 -6.95
C ALA A 425 5.01 15.67 -7.25
N GLY A 426 4.29 16.18 -6.25
CA GLY A 426 3.47 17.38 -6.39
C GLY A 426 4.26 18.63 -6.73
N ILE A 427 5.42 18.81 -6.09
CA ILE A 427 6.34 19.93 -6.39
C ILE A 427 6.84 19.82 -7.83
N VAL A 428 7.25 18.63 -8.26
CA VAL A 428 7.73 18.39 -9.62
C VAL A 428 6.69 18.75 -10.68
N ILE A 429 5.44 18.38 -10.47
CA ILE A 429 4.34 18.74 -11.37
C ILE A 429 4.16 20.26 -11.45
N GLY A 430 4.23 20.97 -10.32
CA GLY A 430 4.15 22.43 -10.32
C GLY A 430 5.28 23.07 -11.12
N ILE A 431 6.51 22.62 -10.93
CA ILE A 431 7.67 23.08 -11.70
C ILE A 431 7.49 22.78 -13.19
N THR A 432 7.07 21.58 -13.52
CA THR A 432 6.82 21.16 -14.93
C THR A 432 5.76 22.03 -15.58
N SER A 433 4.65 22.30 -14.88
CA SER A 433 3.59 23.17 -15.38
C SER A 433 4.11 24.58 -15.70
N MET A 434 4.96 25.13 -14.84
CA MET A 434 5.62 26.43 -15.06
C MET A 434 6.54 26.40 -16.28
N ILE A 435 7.42 25.41 -16.37
CA ILE A 435 8.38 25.28 -17.48
C ILE A 435 7.63 25.14 -18.80
N THR A 436 6.65 24.26 -18.88
CA THR A 436 5.85 24.05 -20.09
C THR A 436 5.08 25.33 -20.48
N GLY A 437 4.56 26.06 -19.50
CA GLY A 437 3.90 27.36 -19.72
C GLY A 437 4.84 28.42 -20.29
N ILE A 438 6.04 28.57 -19.72
CA ILE A 438 7.05 29.53 -20.20
C ILE A 438 7.54 29.17 -21.60
N LEU A 439 7.90 27.90 -21.85
CA LEU A 439 8.39 27.44 -23.15
C LEU A 439 7.33 27.61 -24.25
N GLY A 440 6.07 27.28 -23.93
CA GLY A 440 4.96 27.48 -24.88
C GLY A 440 4.74 28.95 -25.26
N GLN A 441 4.87 29.88 -24.31
CA GLN A 441 4.72 31.30 -24.57
C GLN A 441 5.95 31.92 -25.30
N LEU A 442 7.17 31.47 -24.95
CA LEU A 442 8.38 31.86 -25.69
C LEU A 442 8.32 31.42 -27.16
N GLY A 443 7.85 30.19 -27.41
CA GLY A 443 7.64 29.70 -28.78
C GLY A 443 6.68 30.58 -29.59
N THR A 444 5.55 30.98 -29.00
CA THR A 444 4.61 31.91 -29.65
C THR A 444 5.18 33.31 -29.89
N GLN A 445 5.93 33.88 -28.94
CA GLN A 445 6.56 35.20 -29.13
C GLN A 445 7.64 35.20 -30.23
N LEU A 446 8.50 34.17 -30.23
CA LEU A 446 9.51 34.03 -31.26
C LEU A 446 8.87 33.90 -32.67
N ARG A 447 7.73 33.25 -32.77
CA ARG A 447 6.95 33.10 -34.01
C ARG A 447 6.41 34.44 -34.51
N VAL A 448 5.78 35.26 -33.65
CA VAL A 448 5.28 36.57 -34.00
C VAL A 448 6.40 37.48 -34.54
N LEU A 449 7.60 37.37 -33.95
CA LEU A 449 8.78 38.10 -34.41
C LEU A 449 9.27 37.66 -35.79
N THR A 450 9.09 36.37 -36.14
CA THR A 450 9.47 35.82 -37.46
C THR A 450 8.45 36.14 -38.55
N GLU A 451 7.18 36.15 -38.23
CA GLU A 451 6.12 36.51 -39.19
C GLU A 451 6.10 38.02 -39.50
N GLY A 452 6.54 38.86 -38.57
CA GLY A 452 6.58 40.32 -38.74
C GLY A 452 7.82 40.89 -39.46
N GLN A 453 8.91 40.15 -39.57
CA GLN A 453 10.13 40.57 -40.30
C GLN A 453 10.34 39.62 -41.44
N GLY A 454 10.05 40.05 -42.65
CA GLY A 454 10.15 39.24 -43.87
C GLY A 454 11.37 38.30 -43.93
N GLN A 455 11.22 37.20 -44.62
CA GLN A 455 12.07 36.00 -44.70
C GLN A 455 13.59 36.19 -44.91
N GLU A 456 14.05 37.43 -45.18
CA GLU A 456 15.47 37.72 -45.50
C GLU A 456 16.35 38.10 -44.29
N GLY A 457 15.75 38.43 -43.08
CA GLY A 457 16.48 38.82 -41.89
C GLY A 457 16.82 37.74 -40.89
N LEU A 458 16.25 36.55 -41.01
CA LEU A 458 16.21 35.53 -39.94
C LEU A 458 17.04 34.26 -40.18
N GLY A 459 17.95 34.27 -41.17
CA GLY A 459 18.74 33.07 -41.53
C GLY A 459 19.48 32.38 -40.37
N ALA A 460 19.77 33.08 -39.28
CA ALA A 460 20.43 32.54 -38.08
C ALA A 460 19.45 32.15 -36.96
N ALA A 461 18.25 32.74 -36.88
CA ALA A 461 17.27 32.49 -35.82
C ALA A 461 16.26 31.38 -36.16
N ALA A 462 16.02 31.12 -37.44
CA ALA A 462 15.10 30.07 -37.87
C ALA A 462 15.43 28.66 -37.26
N PRO A 463 16.71 28.22 -37.20
CA PRO A 463 17.05 26.95 -36.56
C PRO A 463 16.81 26.97 -35.03
N MET A 464 16.95 28.12 -34.38
CA MET A 464 16.69 28.21 -32.93
C MET A 464 15.20 28.09 -32.63
N ILE A 465 14.34 28.63 -33.47
CA ILE A 465 12.87 28.58 -33.29
C ILE A 465 12.35 27.16 -33.49
N SER A 466 12.88 26.46 -34.49
CA SER A 466 12.53 25.08 -34.74
C SER A 466 13.07 24.10 -33.68
N MET A 467 14.05 24.50 -32.89
CA MET A 467 14.53 23.72 -31.75
C MET A 467 13.57 23.73 -30.54
N PHE A 468 12.71 24.74 -30.40
CA PHE A 468 11.67 24.75 -29.39
C PHE A 468 10.44 23.97 -29.88
N GLY A 469 10.47 22.65 -29.73
CA GLY A 469 9.32 21.80 -29.97
C GLY A 469 8.17 22.10 -29.02
N GLU A 470 6.97 21.61 -29.34
CA GLU A 470 5.75 21.89 -28.58
C GLU A 470 5.73 21.30 -27.17
N GLY A 471 6.69 20.45 -26.83
CA GLY A 471 6.73 19.76 -25.54
C GLY A 471 5.55 18.81 -25.31
N ILE A 472 5.57 18.10 -24.21
CA ILE A 472 4.43 17.26 -23.80
C ILE A 472 3.44 18.12 -23.03
N PRO A 473 2.13 18.10 -23.39
CA PRO A 473 1.10 18.79 -22.60
C PRO A 473 1.15 18.40 -21.12
N THR A 474 1.03 19.40 -20.25
CA THR A 474 1.07 19.21 -18.78
C THR A 474 0.05 18.17 -18.32
N PHE A 475 -1.07 18.07 -19.01
CA PHE A 475 -2.12 17.07 -18.76
C PHE A 475 -1.59 15.63 -18.81
N TYR A 476 -0.92 15.25 -19.90
CA TYR A 476 -0.36 13.89 -20.03
C TYR A 476 0.82 13.65 -19.08
N PHE A 477 1.66 14.68 -18.91
CA PHE A 477 2.78 14.57 -17.98
C PHE A 477 2.29 14.30 -16.56
N GLN A 478 1.26 15.03 -16.12
CA GLN A 478 0.65 14.86 -14.80
C GLN A 478 -0.03 13.50 -14.64
N LEU A 479 -0.68 13.01 -15.71
CA LEU A 479 -1.26 11.68 -15.71
C LEU A 479 -0.19 10.60 -15.49
N ILE A 480 0.94 10.71 -16.20
CA ILE A 480 2.06 9.76 -16.09
C ILE A 480 2.64 9.77 -14.67
N VAL A 481 2.96 10.96 -14.15
CA VAL A 481 3.56 11.11 -12.81
C VAL A 481 2.59 10.68 -11.71
N GLY A 482 1.33 11.10 -11.80
CA GLY A 482 0.33 10.76 -10.79
C GLY A 482 0.04 9.26 -10.75
N LEU A 483 -0.05 8.60 -11.91
CA LEU A 483 -0.22 7.16 -11.98
C LEU A 483 0.99 6.42 -11.40
N TYR A 484 2.21 6.89 -11.71
CA TYR A 484 3.45 6.37 -11.11
C TYR A 484 3.43 6.48 -9.58
N VAL A 485 3.02 7.63 -9.04
CA VAL A 485 2.90 7.83 -7.59
C VAL A 485 1.92 6.84 -6.96
N VAL A 486 0.75 6.63 -7.57
CA VAL A 486 -0.25 5.66 -7.06
C VAL A 486 0.32 4.24 -7.07
N GLN A 487 0.99 3.83 -8.15
CA GLN A 487 1.65 2.51 -8.25
C GLN A 487 2.75 2.35 -7.21
N LEU A 488 3.57 3.39 -7.02
CA LEU A 488 4.66 3.38 -6.04
C LEU A 488 4.14 3.27 -4.60
N ILE A 489 3.08 4.02 -4.26
CA ILE A 489 2.42 3.94 -2.95
C ILE A 489 1.90 2.52 -2.72
N TYR A 490 1.29 1.91 -3.73
CA TYR A 490 0.83 0.52 -3.67
C TYR A 490 1.99 -0.44 -3.36
N ILE A 491 3.05 -0.41 -4.16
CA ILE A 491 4.21 -1.30 -4.01
C ILE A 491 4.89 -1.11 -2.66
N LEU A 492 5.16 0.13 -2.27
CA LEU A 492 5.80 0.43 -0.98
C LEU A 492 4.94 0.03 0.22
N THR A 493 3.62 0.15 0.12
CA THR A 493 2.73 -0.28 1.21
C THR A 493 2.76 -1.80 1.37
N VAL A 494 2.73 -2.56 0.27
CA VAL A 494 2.87 -4.02 0.29
C VAL A 494 4.20 -4.44 0.92
N ILE A 495 5.31 -3.82 0.50
CA ILE A 495 6.64 -4.12 1.04
C ILE A 495 6.72 -3.77 2.53
N THR A 496 6.24 -2.59 2.92
CA THR A 496 6.27 -2.14 4.33
C THR A 496 5.47 -3.07 5.22
N ASN A 497 4.25 -3.45 4.79
CA ASN A 497 3.44 -4.41 5.55
C ASN A 497 4.10 -5.77 5.63
N GLY A 498 4.67 -6.25 4.53
CA GLY A 498 5.39 -7.53 4.50
C GLY A 498 6.61 -7.55 5.43
N ILE A 499 7.34 -6.43 5.56
CA ILE A 499 8.46 -6.30 6.50
C ILE A 499 7.95 -6.26 7.94
N GLU A 500 6.90 -5.47 8.23
CA GLU A 500 6.36 -5.25 9.58
C GLU A 500 5.61 -6.48 10.11
N ASN A 501 4.67 -7.00 9.33
CA ASN A 501 3.69 -8.00 9.79
C ASN A 501 3.85 -9.37 9.10
N GLY A 502 4.75 -9.52 8.13
CA GLY A 502 4.88 -10.75 7.35
C GLY A 502 3.74 -10.96 6.37
N SER A 503 3.16 -12.15 6.34
CA SER A 503 2.08 -12.53 5.42
C SER A 503 0.68 -12.08 5.87
N ASP A 504 0.55 -10.92 6.51
CA ASP A 504 -0.75 -10.34 6.93
C ASP A 504 -1.49 -9.70 5.74
N SER A 505 -2.24 -10.49 4.98
CA SER A 505 -2.97 -9.99 3.80
C SER A 505 -4.13 -9.06 4.15
N LEU A 506 -4.72 -9.19 5.33
CA LEU A 506 -5.82 -8.33 5.78
C LEU A 506 -5.33 -6.95 6.21
N GLY A 507 -4.25 -6.90 7.00
CA GLY A 507 -3.58 -5.66 7.39
C GLY A 507 -2.99 -4.93 6.19
N GLU A 508 -2.46 -5.66 5.21
CA GLU A 508 -2.00 -5.12 3.93
C GLU A 508 -3.11 -4.38 3.20
N LYS A 509 -4.26 -5.03 2.97
CA LYS A 509 -5.42 -4.42 2.28
C LYS A 509 -5.94 -3.18 3.02
N TYR A 510 -6.02 -3.21 4.35
CA TYR A 510 -6.43 -2.07 5.15
C TYR A 510 -5.45 -0.90 5.06
N SER A 511 -4.15 -1.19 5.19
CA SER A 511 -3.08 -0.20 5.06
C SER A 511 -3.00 0.39 3.64
N LEU A 512 -3.21 -0.44 2.60
CA LEU A 512 -3.32 0.00 1.21
C LEU A 512 -4.47 1.01 1.06
N GLY A 513 -5.65 0.69 1.58
CA GLY A 513 -6.79 1.60 1.53
C GLY A 513 -6.50 2.95 2.18
N ALA A 514 -5.92 2.96 3.38
CA ALA A 514 -5.59 4.19 4.09
C ALA A 514 -4.47 4.99 3.40
N ASN A 515 -3.39 4.33 2.99
CA ASN A 515 -2.25 4.99 2.37
C ASN A 515 -2.57 5.55 0.98
N LEU A 516 -3.31 4.80 0.14
CA LEU A 516 -3.74 5.29 -1.18
C LEU A 516 -4.59 6.55 -1.06
N ILE A 517 -5.57 6.60 -0.15
CA ILE A 517 -6.40 7.80 0.05
C ILE A 517 -5.53 8.96 0.53
N ASN A 518 -4.82 8.79 1.64
CA ASN A 518 -4.07 9.87 2.28
C ASN A 518 -2.98 10.43 1.36
N SER A 519 -2.21 9.56 0.72
CA SER A 519 -1.11 9.97 -0.16
C SER A 519 -1.61 10.62 -1.45
N THR A 520 -2.71 10.10 -2.04
CA THR A 520 -3.31 10.73 -3.23
C THR A 520 -3.87 12.12 -2.90
N VAL A 521 -4.54 12.27 -1.76
CA VAL A 521 -5.03 13.58 -1.31
C VAL A 521 -3.87 14.55 -1.06
N THR A 522 -2.80 14.10 -0.40
CA THR A 522 -1.59 14.91 -0.18
C THR A 522 -0.97 15.35 -1.51
N TYR A 523 -0.83 14.42 -2.48
CA TYR A 523 -0.33 14.73 -3.81
C TYR A 523 -1.17 15.79 -4.52
N ILE A 524 -2.49 15.66 -4.50
CA ILE A 524 -3.43 16.61 -5.14
C ILE A 524 -3.31 17.99 -4.50
N ILE A 525 -3.32 18.07 -3.16
CA ILE A 525 -3.22 19.35 -2.45
C ILE A 525 -1.90 20.04 -2.76
N VAL A 526 -0.77 19.32 -2.65
CA VAL A 526 0.55 19.88 -2.92
C VAL A 526 0.69 20.30 -4.38
N SER A 527 0.28 19.42 -5.32
CA SER A 527 0.32 19.74 -6.76
C SER A 527 -0.52 20.98 -7.09
N MET A 528 -1.72 21.07 -6.54
CA MET A 528 -2.62 22.21 -6.78
C MET A 528 -2.03 23.52 -6.26
N ILE A 529 -1.52 23.54 -5.03
CA ILE A 529 -0.92 24.74 -4.43
C ILE A 529 0.30 25.20 -5.21
N ILE A 530 1.23 24.29 -5.46
CA ILE A 530 2.50 24.60 -6.15
C ILE A 530 2.24 25.02 -7.60
N MET A 531 1.30 24.35 -8.29
CA MET A 531 0.91 24.70 -9.65
C MET A 531 0.31 26.10 -9.74
N LEU A 532 -0.56 26.48 -8.80
CA LEU A 532 -1.14 27.83 -8.74
C LEU A 532 -0.04 28.89 -8.50
N ILE A 533 0.85 28.67 -7.53
CA ILE A 533 1.95 29.59 -7.22
C ILE A 533 2.84 29.80 -8.44
N PHE A 534 3.29 28.71 -9.06
CA PHE A 534 4.21 28.80 -10.18
C PHE A 534 3.58 29.35 -11.47
N ASN A 535 2.28 29.12 -11.70
CA ASN A 535 1.58 29.76 -12.82
C ASN A 535 1.43 31.28 -12.61
N ILE A 536 1.20 31.75 -11.38
CA ILE A 536 1.20 33.20 -11.06
C ILE A 536 2.58 33.80 -11.33
N ILE A 537 3.66 33.13 -10.89
CA ILE A 537 5.05 33.57 -11.14
C ILE A 537 5.35 33.60 -12.64
N SER A 538 4.98 32.55 -13.37
CA SER A 538 5.13 32.46 -14.83
C SER A 538 4.42 33.64 -15.54
N GLY A 539 3.18 33.92 -15.17
CA GLY A 539 2.43 35.05 -15.69
C GLY A 539 3.10 36.41 -15.43
N SER A 540 3.68 36.60 -14.22
CA SER A 540 4.41 37.83 -13.88
C SER A 540 5.70 38.01 -14.67
N ILE A 541 6.49 36.95 -14.84
CA ILE A 541 7.72 36.97 -15.66
C ILE A 541 7.40 37.34 -17.11
N MET A 542 6.35 36.73 -17.68
CA MET A 542 5.98 36.95 -19.06
C MET A 542 5.40 38.35 -19.30
N SER A 543 4.68 38.93 -18.33
CA SER A 543 4.21 40.31 -18.43
C SER A 543 5.37 41.35 -18.47
N GLN A 544 6.46 41.09 -17.75
CA GLN A 544 7.66 41.93 -17.77
C GLN A 544 8.42 41.83 -19.12
N LEU A 545 8.49 40.63 -19.70
CA LEU A 545 9.10 40.41 -21.02
C LEU A 545 8.34 41.13 -22.15
N LYS A 546 7.00 41.20 -22.07
CA LYS A 546 6.17 41.94 -23.02
C LYS A 546 6.35 43.46 -22.93
N LEU A 547 6.68 44.01 -21.76
CA LEU A 547 6.91 45.45 -21.53
C LEU A 547 8.33 45.90 -21.96
N GLY A 548 9.28 44.98 -22.08
CA GLY A 548 10.65 45.27 -22.52
C GLY A 548 10.91 45.22 -24.02
N GLY A 549 9.87 44.90 -24.82
CA GLY A 549 9.94 44.78 -26.27
C GLY A 549 9.09 45.83 -27.00
N VAL A 550 9.23 47.13 -26.65
CA VAL A 550 8.77 48.26 -27.49
C VAL A 550 9.97 48.83 -28.22
#